data_bd50599a044572c1352ad94414d39b1d
#
_entry.id   bd50599a044572c1352ad94414d39b1d
#
_cell.length_a   1.000
_cell.length_b   1.000
_cell.length_c   1.000
_cell.angle_alpha   90.00
_cell.angle_beta   90.00
_cell.angle_gamma   90.00
#
_symmetry.space_group_name_H-M   'P 1'
#
loop_
_entity.id
_entity.type
_entity.pdbx_description
1 polymer ?
#
loop_
_entity_poly.entity_id
_entity_poly.type
_entity_poly.pdbx_seq_one_letter_code
_entity_poly.pdbx_strand_id
1 'polypeptide(L)'
;MSRLIVGLIAVAVVIGAGAGSGAGAEPPTASQSAATKPPIHKMLIPYPQKRKREMAAYSTRHYGQYKWRLNDPKLIVIHYAEAGSISSIFNTFRTDQPDVEFHELPNVCSHYAVSASGGVNKFVPPTIRCRHTVGLNWTAIGIEHVGFSDQDILNRPAQLNGSLQFVQWLRCRFGIPVSQVIGHNESLSSPFYKELDPRFQGQTHGDWNHADMQTYRSDLTKLGDC
;
A
#
# COMPACT_ATOMS: atom_id res chain seq x y z
N MET A 1 42.97 29.79 -46.82
CA MET A 1 42.77 31.02 -47.64
C MET A 1 41.29 31.32 -47.48
N SER A 2 40.87 32.29 -46.87
CA SER A 2 40.73 33.70 -46.83
C SER A 2 40.05 34.13 -45.55
N ARG A 3 40.62 35.14 -44.97
CA ARG A 3 40.12 35.93 -43.85
C ARG A 3 39.07 36.95 -44.33
N LEU A 4 38.21 37.42 -43.41
CA LEU A 4 37.81 38.84 -43.22
C LEU A 4 36.78 38.84 -42.07
N ILE A 5 37.03 39.38 -40.89
CA ILE A 5 37.26 40.74 -40.38
C ILE A 5 35.95 41.59 -40.29
N VAL A 6 35.59 41.87 -38.99
CA VAL A 6 35.19 43.11 -38.31
C VAL A 6 33.79 43.69 -38.56
N GLY A 7 33.20 44.05 -37.41
CA GLY A 7 32.11 45.02 -37.26
C GLY A 7 31.63 45.15 -35.81
N LEU A 8 32.41 45.89 -34.97
CA LEU A 8 31.92 46.44 -33.71
C LEU A 8 30.98 47.61 -34.01
N ILE A 9 29.78 47.59 -33.41
CA ILE A 9 29.03 48.84 -33.15
C ILE A 9 28.57 48.81 -31.71
N ALA A 10 29.15 49.67 -30.92
CA ALA A 10 28.68 49.99 -29.59
C ALA A 10 27.61 51.09 -29.69
N VAL A 11 26.46 50.87 -29.10
CA VAL A 11 25.48 51.93 -28.82
C VAL A 11 25.15 51.89 -27.33
N ALA A 12 25.57 52.93 -26.66
CA ALA A 12 25.17 53.23 -25.30
C ALA A 12 23.86 54.01 -25.33
N VAL A 13 22.87 53.59 -24.58
CA VAL A 13 21.70 54.41 -24.23
C VAL A 13 21.28 54.19 -22.80
N VAL A 14 21.55 55.11 -21.98
CA VAL A 14 20.78 55.85 -20.97
C VAL A 14 19.85 55.06 -20.03
N ILE A 15 20.21 55.22 -18.80
CA ILE A 15 19.55 54.97 -17.53
C ILE A 15 18.14 55.58 -17.46
N GLY A 16 17.18 54.72 -17.11
CA GLY A 16 15.87 55.13 -16.63
C GLY A 16 15.57 54.41 -15.31
N ALA A 17 15.77 55.11 -14.18
CA ALA A 17 15.35 54.61 -12.86
C ALA A 17 13.83 54.70 -12.73
N GLY A 18 13.18 53.55 -12.68
CA GLY A 18 11.78 53.41 -12.31
C GLY A 18 11.65 52.46 -11.13
N ALA A 19 11.61 53.00 -9.90
CA ALA A 19 11.28 52.26 -8.71
C ALA A 19 9.78 51.90 -8.72
N GLY A 20 9.45 50.66 -9.10
CA GLY A 20 8.14 50.09 -8.93
C GLY A 20 8.23 48.94 -7.94
N SER A 21 7.89 49.22 -6.67
CA SER A 21 7.72 48.19 -5.63
C SER A 21 6.47 47.36 -5.93
N GLY A 22 6.62 46.34 -6.77
CA GLY A 22 5.63 45.29 -6.92
C GLY A 22 5.86 44.27 -5.81
N ALA A 23 5.06 44.34 -4.74
CA ALA A 23 4.95 43.25 -3.80
C ALA A 23 4.38 42.05 -4.56
N GLY A 24 5.24 41.12 -4.98
CA GLY A 24 4.85 39.80 -5.48
C GLY A 24 4.19 39.07 -4.33
N ALA A 25 2.86 38.92 -4.39
CA ALA A 25 2.18 37.99 -3.52
C ALA A 25 2.71 36.60 -3.83
N GLU A 26 3.43 36.01 -2.89
CA GLU A 26 3.73 34.56 -2.92
C GLU A 26 2.42 33.82 -3.10
N PRO A 27 2.36 32.83 -4.04
CA PRO A 27 1.19 31.97 -4.14
C PRO A 27 1.01 31.26 -2.79
N PRO A 28 -0.23 31.11 -2.30
CA PRO A 28 -0.47 30.45 -1.04
C PRO A 28 0.10 29.02 -1.15
N THR A 29 1.12 28.74 -0.33
CA THR A 29 1.58 27.37 -0.11
C THR A 29 0.38 26.59 0.39
N ALA A 30 -0.17 25.72 -0.47
CA ALA A 30 -1.20 24.79 -0.07
C ALA A 30 -0.63 23.98 1.11
N SER A 31 -1.14 24.26 2.29
CA SER A 31 -0.86 23.46 3.48
C SER A 31 -1.30 22.04 3.16
N GLN A 32 -0.37 21.15 2.88
CA GLN A 32 -0.63 19.73 2.73
C GLN A 32 -1.23 19.26 4.06
N SER A 33 -2.53 19.08 4.09
CA SER A 33 -3.20 18.55 5.26
C SER A 33 -2.79 17.08 5.39
N ALA A 34 -1.99 16.77 6.43
CA ALA A 34 -1.63 15.40 6.72
C ALA A 34 -2.89 14.53 6.76
N ALA A 35 -2.90 13.43 6.02
CA ALA A 35 -4.07 12.55 5.92
C ALA A 35 -4.56 12.17 7.32
N THR A 36 -5.81 12.49 7.64
CA THR A 36 -6.38 12.27 8.98
C THR A 36 -6.55 10.77 9.21
N LYS A 37 -6.08 10.30 10.37
CA LYS A 37 -6.26 8.90 10.76
C LYS A 37 -7.75 8.58 10.96
N PRO A 38 -8.34 7.66 10.19
CA PRO A 38 -9.72 7.27 10.43
C PRO A 38 -9.86 6.44 11.72
N PRO A 39 -11.08 6.30 12.26
CA PRO A 39 -11.35 5.37 13.35
C PRO A 39 -10.96 3.94 12.96
N ILE A 40 -10.23 3.26 13.84
CA ILE A 40 -9.80 1.87 13.64
C ILE A 40 -10.26 1.04 14.82
N HIS A 41 -11.15 0.10 14.58
CA HIS A 41 -11.60 -0.87 15.55
C HIS A 41 -10.52 -1.93 15.78
N LYS A 42 -10.12 -2.17 17.04
CA LYS A 42 -9.15 -3.21 17.39
C LYS A 42 -9.87 -4.55 17.59
N MET A 43 -9.60 -5.49 16.71
CA MET A 43 -10.10 -6.85 16.74
C MET A 43 -8.91 -7.81 16.53
N LEU A 44 -7.93 -7.76 17.45
CA LEU A 44 -6.65 -8.44 17.28
C LEU A 44 -6.80 -9.96 17.35
N ILE A 45 -6.25 -10.65 16.37
CA ILE A 45 -6.10 -12.12 16.43
C ILE A 45 -4.98 -12.48 17.42
N PRO A 46 -5.03 -13.67 18.03
CA PRO A 46 -3.93 -14.17 18.85
C PRO A 46 -2.64 -14.30 18.03
N TYR A 47 -1.57 -13.70 18.53
CA TYR A 47 -0.24 -13.80 17.91
C TYR A 47 0.82 -14.18 18.97
N PRO A 48 0.71 -15.37 19.59
CA PRO A 48 1.59 -15.81 20.65
C PRO A 48 3.02 -16.08 20.16
N GLN A 49 3.92 -16.39 21.08
CA GLN A 49 5.32 -16.66 20.76
C GLN A 49 5.50 -17.86 19.80
N LYS A 50 4.59 -18.87 19.85
CA LYS A 50 4.56 -19.97 18.90
C LYS A 50 4.39 -19.44 17.47
N ARG A 51 3.33 -18.67 17.19
CA ARG A 51 3.01 -18.10 15.87
C ARG A 51 4.13 -17.17 15.34
N LYS A 52 4.81 -16.44 16.25
CA LYS A 52 6.00 -15.64 15.89
C LYS A 52 7.17 -16.50 15.42
N ARG A 53 7.44 -17.62 16.09
CA ARG A 53 8.50 -18.55 15.65
C ARG A 53 8.16 -19.18 14.30
N GLU A 54 6.91 -19.56 14.10
CA GLU A 54 6.42 -20.11 12.82
C GLU A 54 6.56 -19.09 11.69
N MET A 55 6.19 -17.82 11.93
CA MET A 55 6.38 -16.75 10.96
C MET A 55 7.87 -16.50 10.66
N ALA A 56 8.74 -16.62 11.65
CA ALA A 56 10.19 -16.51 11.42
C ALA A 56 10.72 -17.70 10.60
N ALA A 57 10.25 -18.92 10.87
CA ALA A 57 10.59 -20.10 10.10
C ALA A 57 10.09 -20.04 8.66
N TYR A 58 8.82 -19.60 8.46
CA TYR A 58 8.25 -19.31 7.15
C TYR A 58 9.13 -18.29 6.40
N SER A 59 9.45 -17.17 7.04
CA SER A 59 10.30 -16.12 6.45
C SER A 59 11.71 -16.60 6.11
N THR A 60 12.23 -17.62 6.79
CA THR A 60 13.52 -18.23 6.43
C THR A 60 13.41 -19.01 5.13
N ARG A 61 12.36 -19.84 4.97
CA ARG A 61 12.14 -20.63 3.75
C ARG A 61 11.91 -19.74 2.53
N HIS A 62 11.01 -18.78 2.67
CA HIS A 62 10.52 -17.97 1.54
C HIS A 62 11.44 -16.76 1.23
N TYR A 63 12.13 -16.20 2.22
CA TYR A 63 12.86 -14.92 2.06
C TYR A 63 14.30 -14.96 2.52
N GLY A 64 14.78 -16.09 3.09
CA GLY A 64 16.12 -16.19 3.66
C GLY A 64 16.31 -15.33 4.92
N GLN A 65 15.24 -15.02 5.65
CA GLN A 65 15.27 -14.10 6.80
C GLN A 65 14.56 -14.72 8.00
N TYR A 66 15.26 -15.06 9.07
CA TYR A 66 14.64 -15.50 10.33
C TYR A 66 14.00 -14.30 11.06
N LYS A 67 12.86 -13.81 10.55
CA LYS A 67 12.17 -12.62 11.07
C LYS A 67 10.67 -12.80 11.08
N TRP A 68 10.03 -12.35 12.16
CA TRP A 68 8.57 -12.25 12.28
C TRP A 68 8.07 -10.78 12.33
N ARG A 69 9.02 -9.83 12.46
CA ARG A 69 8.71 -8.39 12.47
C ARG A 69 8.69 -7.82 11.06
N LEU A 70 7.72 -6.96 10.83
CA LEU A 70 7.63 -6.09 9.65
C LEU A 70 8.15 -4.70 10.05
N ASN A 71 9.39 -4.40 9.73
CA ASN A 71 10.04 -3.17 10.21
C ASN A 71 9.92 -2.00 9.25
N ASP A 72 9.83 -2.26 7.94
CA ASP A 72 9.87 -1.25 6.90
C ASP A 72 8.99 -1.69 5.72
N PRO A 73 7.66 -1.55 5.85
CA PRO A 73 6.76 -1.93 4.77
C PRO A 73 6.94 -1.01 3.57
N LYS A 74 7.09 -1.60 2.39
CA LYS A 74 7.30 -0.90 1.12
C LYS A 74 6.05 -0.82 0.24
N LEU A 75 5.04 -1.62 0.55
CA LEU A 75 3.81 -1.68 -0.23
C LEU A 75 2.61 -2.07 0.63
N ILE A 76 1.45 -1.78 0.08
CA ILE A 76 0.15 -2.24 0.59
C ILE A 76 -0.45 -3.16 -0.45
N VAL A 77 -0.90 -4.35 -0.03
CA VAL A 77 -1.62 -5.28 -0.90
C VAL A 77 -3.10 -5.26 -0.51
N ILE A 78 -3.94 -5.04 -1.51
CA ILE A 78 -5.40 -5.03 -1.39
C ILE A 78 -5.95 -6.40 -1.77
N HIS A 79 -6.87 -6.93 -0.93
CA HIS A 79 -7.53 -8.22 -1.10
C HIS A 79 -9.05 -8.08 -0.97
N TYR A 80 -9.79 -9.04 -1.51
CA TYR A 80 -11.14 -9.36 -1.04
C TYR A 80 -11.13 -10.76 -0.41
N ALA A 81 -11.92 -10.92 0.63
CA ALA A 81 -11.78 -12.08 1.53
C ALA A 81 -12.69 -13.26 1.19
N GLU A 82 -13.47 -13.21 0.10
CA GLU A 82 -14.53 -14.16 -0.22
C GLU A 82 -15.46 -14.42 0.99
N ALA A 83 -15.73 -13.36 1.76
CA ALA A 83 -16.47 -13.44 3.01
C ALA A 83 -17.50 -12.31 3.12
N GLY A 84 -18.67 -12.64 3.66
CA GLY A 84 -19.78 -11.69 3.84
C GLY A 84 -19.67 -10.83 5.09
N SER A 85 -18.70 -11.03 5.98
CA SER A 85 -18.58 -10.28 7.23
C SER A 85 -17.15 -10.21 7.79
N ILE A 86 -16.88 -9.17 8.57
CA ILE A 86 -15.63 -9.03 9.36
C ILE A 86 -15.43 -10.22 10.32
N SER A 87 -16.52 -10.71 10.93
CA SER A 87 -16.43 -11.85 11.85
C SER A 87 -16.00 -13.14 11.14
N SER A 88 -16.42 -13.35 9.90
CA SER A 88 -15.99 -14.48 9.08
C SER A 88 -14.48 -14.41 8.81
N ILE A 89 -13.98 -13.26 8.34
CA ILE A 89 -12.55 -13.03 8.08
C ILE A 89 -11.75 -13.25 9.38
N PHE A 90 -12.20 -12.65 10.49
CA PHE A 90 -11.56 -12.82 11.79
C PHE A 90 -11.45 -14.28 12.21
N ASN A 91 -12.55 -15.05 12.07
CA ASN A 91 -12.58 -16.46 12.46
C ASN A 91 -11.62 -17.32 11.62
N THR A 92 -11.46 -17.02 10.33
CA THR A 92 -10.47 -17.66 9.45
C THR A 92 -9.03 -17.40 9.95
N PHE A 93 -8.73 -16.18 10.35
CA PHE A 93 -7.36 -15.78 10.68
C PHE A 93 -6.94 -16.04 12.13
N ARG A 94 -7.89 -16.12 13.07
CA ARG A 94 -7.59 -16.19 14.51
C ARG A 94 -6.95 -17.51 14.94
N THR A 95 -7.27 -18.60 14.26
CA THR A 95 -6.71 -19.92 14.55
C THR A 95 -5.30 -20.04 13.97
N ASP A 96 -4.40 -20.68 14.73
CA ASP A 96 -3.04 -20.93 14.28
C ASP A 96 -2.90 -22.40 13.89
N GLN A 97 -3.40 -22.71 12.71
CA GLN A 97 -3.39 -24.05 12.09
C GLN A 97 -2.76 -23.94 10.68
N PRO A 98 -2.29 -25.04 10.09
CA PRO A 98 -1.84 -25.02 8.70
C PRO A 98 -2.95 -24.49 7.78
N ASP A 99 -2.60 -23.64 6.82
CA ASP A 99 -3.57 -23.18 5.82
C ASP A 99 -4.03 -24.34 4.93
N VAL A 100 -5.22 -24.19 4.35
CA VAL A 100 -5.86 -25.28 3.57
C VAL A 100 -5.24 -25.49 2.20
N GLU A 101 -4.56 -24.49 1.66
CA GLU A 101 -4.02 -24.52 0.30
C GLU A 101 -2.64 -25.20 0.26
N PHE A 102 -1.73 -24.76 1.13
CA PHE A 102 -0.33 -25.19 1.12
C PHE A 102 0.10 -25.95 2.37
N HIS A 103 -0.80 -26.09 3.35
CA HIS A 103 -0.54 -26.71 4.65
C HIS A 103 0.64 -26.13 5.42
N GLU A 104 0.89 -24.82 5.25
CA GLU A 104 1.98 -24.10 5.90
C GLU A 104 1.55 -23.36 7.18
N LEU A 105 2.48 -23.27 8.13
CA LEU A 105 2.39 -22.46 9.33
C LEU A 105 3.25 -21.19 9.21
N PRO A 106 2.84 -20.10 9.88
CA PRO A 106 1.57 -19.93 10.58
C PRO A 106 0.38 -19.82 9.62
N ASN A 107 -0.86 -19.92 10.12
CA ASN A 107 -2.04 -19.68 9.30
C ASN A 107 -1.98 -18.29 8.62
N VAL A 108 -2.71 -18.16 7.51
CA VAL A 108 -2.89 -16.89 6.80
C VAL A 108 -3.50 -15.82 7.72
N CYS A 109 -3.20 -14.56 7.43
CA CYS A 109 -3.75 -13.41 8.13
C CYS A 109 -3.61 -12.15 7.30
N SER A 110 -4.36 -11.10 7.61
CA SER A 110 -4.08 -9.74 7.13
C SER A 110 -3.92 -8.77 8.29
N HIS A 111 -3.37 -7.58 8.02
CA HIS A 111 -3.17 -6.57 9.05
C HIS A 111 -4.48 -5.85 9.38
N TYR A 112 -5.29 -5.61 8.35
CA TYR A 112 -6.55 -4.89 8.46
C TYR A 112 -7.63 -5.55 7.62
N ALA A 113 -8.87 -5.24 7.95
CA ALA A 113 -10.03 -5.55 7.10
C ALA A 113 -11.01 -4.39 7.08
N VAL A 114 -11.60 -4.13 5.91
CA VAL A 114 -12.61 -3.10 5.68
C VAL A 114 -13.98 -3.75 5.53
N SER A 115 -14.93 -3.34 6.37
CA SER A 115 -16.31 -3.85 6.31
C SER A 115 -17.06 -3.29 5.10
N ALA A 116 -18.19 -3.91 4.74
CA ALA A 116 -19.06 -3.42 3.68
C ALA A 116 -19.59 -1.99 3.93
N SER A 117 -19.60 -1.52 5.17
CA SER A 117 -19.98 -0.14 5.56
C SER A 117 -18.77 0.81 5.62
N GLY A 118 -17.57 0.38 5.25
CA GLY A 118 -16.35 1.21 5.25
C GLY A 118 -15.60 1.27 6.59
N GLY A 119 -16.10 0.60 7.63
CA GLY A 119 -15.42 0.53 8.93
C GLY A 119 -14.13 -0.29 8.87
N VAL A 120 -13.05 0.25 9.46
CA VAL A 120 -11.72 -0.38 9.46
C VAL A 120 -11.50 -1.18 10.73
N ASN A 121 -11.09 -2.44 10.58
CA ASN A 121 -10.76 -3.35 11.66
C ASN A 121 -9.28 -3.74 11.60
N LYS A 122 -8.58 -3.68 12.73
CA LYS A 122 -7.18 -4.10 12.83
C LYS A 122 -7.08 -5.48 13.44
N PHE A 123 -6.54 -6.44 12.68
CA PHE A 123 -6.33 -7.83 13.10
C PHE A 123 -4.91 -8.10 13.57
N VAL A 124 -3.90 -7.53 12.89
CA VAL A 124 -2.49 -7.68 13.26
C VAL A 124 -1.84 -6.29 13.25
N PRO A 125 -0.95 -5.98 14.21
CA PRO A 125 -0.15 -4.76 14.12
C PRO A 125 0.71 -4.73 12.84
N PRO A 126 0.81 -3.58 12.12
CA PRO A 126 1.60 -3.48 10.90
C PRO A 126 3.12 -3.53 11.13
N THR A 127 3.54 -3.92 12.33
CA THR A 127 4.93 -4.21 12.72
C THR A 127 5.20 -5.71 12.82
N ILE A 128 4.21 -6.54 12.50
CA ILE A 128 4.29 -8.00 12.52
C ILE A 128 4.03 -8.51 11.11
N ARG A 129 4.85 -9.43 10.61
CA ARG A 129 4.61 -10.08 9.32
C ARG A 129 3.36 -10.94 9.37
N CYS A 130 2.60 -10.90 8.28
CA CYS A 130 1.36 -11.65 8.09
C CYS A 130 1.45 -12.40 6.76
N ARG A 131 0.93 -13.62 6.69
CA ARG A 131 0.85 -14.38 5.44
C ARG A 131 -0.44 -14.02 4.73
N HIS A 132 -0.34 -13.19 3.69
CA HIS A 132 -1.45 -12.80 2.82
C HIS A 132 -1.07 -12.75 1.34
N THR A 133 0.23 -12.69 1.02
CA THR A 133 0.70 -12.63 -0.38
C THR A 133 2.08 -13.29 -0.46
N VAL A 134 2.16 -14.43 -1.13
CA VAL A 134 3.43 -15.11 -1.39
C VAL A 134 4.39 -14.15 -2.11
N GLY A 135 5.65 -14.21 -1.74
CA GLY A 135 6.69 -13.32 -2.30
C GLY A 135 6.74 -11.92 -1.71
N LEU A 136 5.69 -11.44 -1.00
CA LEU A 136 5.61 -10.07 -0.48
C LEU A 136 5.41 -9.94 1.03
N ASN A 137 5.08 -11.02 1.76
CA ASN A 137 4.82 -10.97 3.20
C ASN A 137 5.98 -10.44 4.06
N TRP A 138 7.19 -10.37 3.49
CA TRP A 138 8.35 -9.84 4.18
C TRP A 138 8.38 -8.32 4.26
N THR A 139 7.58 -7.63 3.42
CA THR A 139 7.61 -6.17 3.26
C THR A 139 6.24 -5.52 3.00
N ALA A 140 5.15 -6.31 2.93
CA ALA A 140 3.82 -5.81 2.62
C ALA A 140 2.90 -5.68 3.83
N ILE A 141 2.03 -4.68 3.81
CA ILE A 141 0.85 -4.59 4.67
C ILE A 141 -0.36 -5.09 3.86
N GLY A 142 -1.06 -6.13 4.33
CA GLY A 142 -2.28 -6.66 3.71
C GLY A 142 -3.54 -6.02 4.26
N ILE A 143 -4.49 -5.72 3.39
CA ILE A 143 -5.81 -5.19 3.72
C ILE A 143 -6.87 -6.02 3.02
N GLU A 144 -7.69 -6.73 3.78
CA GLU A 144 -8.85 -7.46 3.29
C GLU A 144 -10.08 -6.56 3.13
N HIS A 145 -10.96 -6.91 2.23
CA HIS A 145 -12.29 -6.31 2.10
C HIS A 145 -13.38 -7.38 2.20
N VAL A 146 -14.44 -7.08 2.94
CA VAL A 146 -15.65 -7.89 2.92
C VAL A 146 -16.26 -7.84 1.52
N GLY A 147 -16.30 -8.96 0.82
CA GLY A 147 -16.79 -9.06 -0.55
C GLY A 147 -16.29 -10.31 -1.24
N PHE A 148 -16.75 -10.54 -2.46
CA PHE A 148 -16.48 -11.73 -3.26
C PHE A 148 -15.85 -11.40 -4.63
N SER A 149 -15.68 -10.11 -4.94
CA SER A 149 -15.03 -9.64 -6.16
C SER A 149 -14.56 -8.19 -6.01
N ASP A 150 -13.67 -7.73 -6.89
CA ASP A 150 -13.22 -6.35 -7.00
C ASP A 150 -14.44 -5.42 -7.20
N GLN A 151 -15.37 -5.83 -8.06
CA GLN A 151 -16.58 -5.07 -8.37
C GLN A 151 -17.54 -4.96 -7.18
N ASP A 152 -17.57 -5.94 -6.28
CA ASP A 152 -18.33 -5.82 -5.04
C ASP A 152 -17.87 -4.62 -4.21
N ILE A 153 -16.57 -4.37 -4.15
CA ILE A 153 -15.99 -3.29 -3.37
C ILE A 153 -16.10 -1.96 -4.12
N LEU A 154 -15.79 -1.94 -5.40
CA LEU A 154 -15.85 -0.75 -6.24
C LEU A 154 -17.28 -0.20 -6.34
N ASN A 155 -18.30 -1.08 -6.34
CA ASN A 155 -19.71 -0.70 -6.42
C ASN A 155 -20.37 -0.46 -5.05
N ARG A 156 -19.61 -0.46 -3.95
CA ARG A 156 -20.09 -0.11 -2.60
C ARG A 156 -19.48 1.21 -2.13
N PRO A 157 -20.09 2.37 -2.39
CA PRO A 157 -19.47 3.68 -2.13
C PRO A 157 -18.97 3.86 -0.68
N ALA A 158 -19.70 3.35 0.31
CA ALA A 158 -19.30 3.45 1.71
C ALA A 158 -18.02 2.65 1.98
N GLN A 159 -17.91 1.44 1.44
CA GLN A 159 -16.74 0.58 1.60
C GLN A 159 -15.53 1.14 0.85
N LEU A 160 -15.71 1.52 -0.40
CA LEU A 160 -14.66 2.10 -1.24
C LEU A 160 -14.10 3.37 -0.59
N ASN A 161 -14.97 4.30 -0.19
CA ASN A 161 -14.54 5.54 0.45
C ASN A 161 -13.80 5.30 1.78
N GLY A 162 -14.32 4.41 2.63
CA GLY A 162 -13.65 4.04 3.88
C GLY A 162 -12.27 3.41 3.64
N SER A 163 -12.17 2.56 2.62
CA SER A 163 -10.90 1.95 2.19
C SER A 163 -9.92 3.00 1.68
N LEU A 164 -10.33 3.87 0.77
CA LEU A 164 -9.47 4.91 0.19
C LEU A 164 -8.93 5.86 1.26
N GLN A 165 -9.77 6.35 2.17
CA GLN A 165 -9.33 7.22 3.27
C GLN A 165 -8.36 6.52 4.20
N PHE A 166 -8.61 5.25 4.51
CA PHE A 166 -7.72 4.46 5.36
C PHE A 166 -6.37 4.20 4.68
N VAL A 167 -6.38 3.78 3.41
CA VAL A 167 -5.16 3.52 2.63
C VAL A 167 -4.36 4.81 2.43
N GLN A 168 -5.02 5.94 2.18
CA GLN A 168 -4.37 7.24 2.11
C GLN A 168 -3.62 7.56 3.39
N TRP A 169 -4.27 7.44 4.55
CA TRP A 169 -3.61 7.65 5.84
C TRP A 169 -2.46 6.66 6.06
N LEU A 170 -2.67 5.38 5.73
CA LEU A 170 -1.69 4.32 5.99
C LEU A 170 -0.45 4.50 5.11
N ARG A 171 -0.63 4.79 3.81
CA ARG A 171 0.49 5.00 2.89
C ARG A 171 1.33 6.22 3.28
N CYS A 172 0.67 7.30 3.70
CA CYS A 172 1.36 8.51 4.16
C CYS A 172 2.16 8.24 5.44
N ARG A 173 1.59 7.47 6.37
CA ARG A 173 2.28 7.07 7.60
C ARG A 173 3.57 6.29 7.36
N PHE A 174 3.64 5.49 6.31
CA PHE A 174 4.79 4.62 5.99
C PHE A 174 5.60 5.11 4.79
N GLY A 175 5.27 6.25 4.19
CA GLY A 175 5.96 6.76 3.00
C GLY A 175 5.80 5.88 1.76
N ILE A 176 4.66 5.19 1.63
CA ILE A 176 4.38 4.28 0.52
C ILE A 176 3.74 5.08 -0.63
N PRO A 177 4.33 5.12 -1.83
CA PRO A 177 3.74 5.82 -2.96
C PRO A 177 2.48 5.10 -3.48
N VAL A 178 1.57 5.83 -4.15
CA VAL A 178 0.34 5.25 -4.72
C VAL A 178 0.63 4.06 -5.64
N SER A 179 1.72 4.11 -6.40
CA SER A 179 2.16 3.02 -7.28
C SER A 179 2.51 1.71 -6.56
N GLN A 180 2.72 1.76 -5.24
CA GLN A 180 2.98 0.60 -4.38
C GLN A 180 1.74 0.20 -3.54
N VAL A 181 0.58 0.72 -3.87
CA VAL A 181 -0.72 0.17 -3.48
C VAL A 181 -1.17 -0.74 -4.61
N ILE A 182 -1.06 -2.03 -4.42
CA ILE A 182 -1.26 -3.05 -5.46
C ILE A 182 -2.37 -4.03 -5.09
N GLY A 183 -2.96 -4.67 -6.07
CA GLY A 183 -3.82 -5.85 -5.89
C GLY A 183 -3.00 -7.12 -5.72
N HIS A 184 -3.61 -8.16 -5.15
CA HIS A 184 -2.93 -9.45 -5.01
C HIS A 184 -2.53 -10.01 -6.38
N ASN A 185 -3.38 -9.88 -7.38
CA ASN A 185 -3.11 -10.31 -8.75
C ASN A 185 -1.88 -9.63 -9.37
N GLU A 186 -1.49 -8.44 -8.87
CA GLU A 186 -0.30 -7.71 -9.34
C GLU A 186 1.00 -8.13 -8.63
N SER A 187 0.94 -9.06 -7.67
CA SER A 187 2.06 -9.41 -6.77
C SER A 187 3.32 -9.83 -7.51
N LEU A 188 3.19 -10.63 -8.57
CA LEU A 188 4.32 -11.13 -9.35
C LEU A 188 5.06 -10.05 -10.14
N SER A 189 4.38 -8.93 -10.42
CA SER A 189 4.98 -7.77 -11.12
C SER A 189 5.63 -6.76 -10.18
N SER A 190 5.54 -6.98 -8.86
CA SER A 190 6.11 -6.07 -7.87
C SER A 190 7.63 -6.12 -7.89
N PRO A 191 8.34 -4.96 -7.87
CA PRO A 191 9.80 -4.92 -7.75
C PRO A 191 10.31 -5.47 -6.41
N PHE A 192 9.42 -5.70 -5.44
CA PHE A 192 9.72 -6.28 -4.13
C PHE A 192 9.44 -7.78 -4.07
N TYR A 193 8.92 -8.39 -5.17
CA TYR A 193 8.65 -9.82 -5.19
C TYR A 193 9.94 -10.62 -4.92
N LYS A 194 9.89 -11.46 -3.92
CA LYS A 194 10.99 -12.35 -3.54
C LYS A 194 10.43 -13.65 -3.01
N GLU A 195 10.69 -14.74 -3.71
CA GLU A 195 10.31 -16.08 -3.29
C GLU A 195 11.47 -17.05 -3.54
N LEU A 196 11.92 -17.73 -2.50
CA LEU A 196 13.04 -18.66 -2.56
C LEU A 196 12.59 -20.13 -2.61
N ASP A 197 11.39 -20.44 -2.11
CA ASP A 197 10.85 -21.80 -2.19
C ASP A 197 10.29 -22.05 -3.60
N PRO A 198 10.87 -22.99 -4.37
CA PRO A 198 10.44 -23.27 -5.74
C PRO A 198 8.96 -23.70 -5.85
N ARG A 199 8.38 -24.26 -4.79
CA ARG A 199 6.97 -24.68 -4.77
C ARG A 199 5.99 -23.51 -4.86
N PHE A 200 6.44 -22.30 -4.49
CA PHE A 200 5.62 -21.10 -4.40
C PHE A 200 6.00 -20.03 -5.45
N GLN A 201 7.04 -20.27 -6.23
CA GLN A 201 7.44 -19.34 -7.29
C GLN A 201 6.32 -19.22 -8.34
N GLY A 202 5.89 -17.98 -8.60
CA GLY A 202 4.82 -17.69 -9.55
C GLY A 202 3.40 -17.86 -8.97
N GLN A 203 3.26 -18.20 -7.68
CA GLN A 203 1.95 -18.26 -7.05
C GLN A 203 1.39 -16.86 -6.82
N THR A 204 0.13 -16.66 -7.22
CA THR A 204 -0.66 -15.46 -6.97
C THR A 204 -2.14 -15.81 -7.00
N HIS A 205 -2.99 -14.90 -6.54
CA HIS A 205 -4.45 -15.03 -6.58
C HIS A 205 -5.07 -14.03 -7.55
N GLY A 206 -6.32 -14.26 -7.92
CA GLY A 206 -7.04 -13.46 -8.91
C GLY A 206 -7.60 -12.15 -8.38
N ASP A 207 -7.56 -11.93 -7.06
CA ASP A 207 -8.17 -10.78 -6.42
C ASP A 207 -7.43 -9.47 -6.75
N TRP A 208 -8.21 -8.45 -7.04
CA TRP A 208 -7.80 -7.12 -7.46
C TRP A 208 -6.89 -7.12 -8.69
N ASN A 209 -7.51 -7.38 -9.83
CA ASN A 209 -6.85 -7.35 -11.13
C ASN A 209 -6.32 -5.94 -11.46
N HIS A 210 -5.42 -5.88 -12.45
CA HIS A 210 -4.73 -4.64 -12.80
C HIS A 210 -5.67 -3.49 -13.21
N ALA A 211 -6.75 -3.76 -13.97
CA ALA A 211 -7.67 -2.72 -14.44
C ALA A 211 -8.47 -2.11 -13.26
N ASP A 212 -8.94 -2.95 -12.34
CA ASP A 212 -9.66 -2.52 -11.15
C ASP A 212 -8.72 -1.78 -10.19
N MET A 213 -7.47 -2.21 -10.07
CA MET A 213 -6.44 -1.49 -9.32
C MET A 213 -6.07 -0.14 -9.95
N GLN A 214 -6.09 0.00 -11.26
CA GLN A 214 -5.93 1.32 -11.90
C GLN A 214 -7.04 2.28 -11.49
N THR A 215 -8.30 1.81 -11.45
CA THR A 215 -9.44 2.58 -10.96
C THR A 215 -9.25 2.98 -9.49
N TYR A 216 -8.91 2.01 -8.63
CA TYR A 216 -8.66 2.26 -7.20
C TYR A 216 -7.53 3.27 -6.97
N ARG A 217 -6.39 3.13 -7.66
CA ARG A 217 -5.26 4.07 -7.55
C ARG A 217 -5.59 5.45 -8.09
N SER A 218 -6.40 5.54 -9.15
CA SER A 218 -6.91 6.82 -9.66
C SER A 218 -7.72 7.56 -8.60
N ASP A 219 -8.64 6.86 -7.93
CA ASP A 219 -9.44 7.44 -6.85
C ASP A 219 -8.59 7.80 -5.63
N LEU A 220 -7.61 6.97 -5.28
CA LEU A 220 -6.66 7.26 -4.21
C LEU A 220 -5.83 8.52 -4.48
N THR A 221 -5.41 8.74 -5.72
CA THR A 221 -4.66 9.93 -6.14
C THR A 221 -5.47 11.22 -5.98
N LYS A 222 -6.80 11.17 -6.17
CA LYS A 222 -7.70 12.33 -5.96
C LYS A 222 -7.72 12.82 -4.50
N LEU A 223 -7.30 11.99 -3.55
CA LEU A 223 -7.19 12.39 -2.13
C LEU A 223 -5.93 13.23 -1.84
N GLY A 224 -5.07 13.44 -2.82
CA GLY A 224 -3.86 14.25 -2.72
C GLY A 224 -2.61 13.47 -2.27
N ASP A 225 -1.52 14.21 -2.20
CA ASP A 225 -0.23 13.67 -1.77
C ASP A 225 -0.11 13.58 -0.24
N CYS A 226 0.94 12.96 0.21
CA CYS A 226 1.34 12.93 1.61
C CYS A 226 2.13 14.20 1.96
#